data_61a6fdcf0122189f87a0650316aa55da
#
_entry.id   61a6fdcf0122189f87a0650316aa55da
#
_cell.length_a   1.000
_cell.length_b   1.000
_cell.length_c   1.000
_cell.angle_alpha   90.00
_cell.angle_beta   90.00
_cell.angle_gamma   90.00
#
_symmetry.space_group_name_H-M   'P 1'
#
loop_
_entity.id
_entity.type
_entity.pdbx_description
1 polymer ?
#
loop_
_entity_poly.entity_id
_entity_poly.type
_entity_poly.pdbx_seq_one_letter_code
_entity_poly.pdbx_strand_id
1 'polypeptide(L)'
;MKEIELMEHVLEEMCDAYNYAKMAMECKDFDAETAELLYKLSGEEVNHANALHKNVVRMIDAYHRSGDKFPEDDMAVYEYLHKRAIEKAEKVGVLQGMYKK
;
A
#
# COMPACT_ATOMS: atom_id res chain seq x y z
N MET A 1 10.98 15.46 -3.17
CA MET A 1 11.25 14.80 -4.47
C MET A 1 10.09 13.87 -4.81
N LYS A 2 9.85 13.65 -6.10
CA LYS A 2 8.64 12.94 -6.56
C LYS A 2 8.56 11.49 -6.08
N GLU A 3 9.69 10.78 -6.05
CA GLU A 3 9.75 9.39 -5.58
C GLU A 3 9.25 9.27 -4.13
N ILE A 4 9.63 10.23 -3.29
CA ILE A 4 9.21 10.24 -1.89
C ILE A 4 7.72 10.55 -1.78
N GLU A 5 7.22 11.53 -2.54
CA GLU A 5 5.79 11.84 -2.57
C GLU A 5 4.96 10.62 -2.97
N LEU A 6 5.41 9.89 -3.99
CA LEU A 6 4.73 8.68 -4.42
C LEU A 6 4.76 7.58 -3.36
N MET A 7 5.88 7.45 -2.63
CA MET A 7 5.96 6.47 -1.53
C MET A 7 5.04 6.84 -0.37
N GLU A 8 4.85 8.12 -0.11
CA GLU A 8 3.86 8.56 0.87
C GLU A 8 2.47 8.14 0.46
N HIS A 9 2.14 8.26 -0.84
CA HIS A 9 0.86 7.80 -1.38
C HIS A 9 0.72 6.27 -1.29
N VAL A 10 1.81 5.52 -1.53
CA VAL A 10 1.80 4.05 -1.35
C VAL A 10 1.36 3.70 0.07
N LEU A 11 1.94 4.37 1.07
CA LEU A 11 1.59 4.13 2.45
C LEU A 11 0.13 4.52 2.74
N GLU A 12 -0.32 5.67 2.23
CA GLU A 12 -1.71 6.12 2.39
C GLU A 12 -2.70 5.11 1.81
N GLU A 13 -2.45 4.63 0.57
CA GLU A 13 -3.30 3.64 -0.08
C GLU A 13 -3.35 2.34 0.74
N MET A 14 -2.22 1.95 1.30
CA MET A 14 -2.17 0.73 2.12
C MET A 14 -2.91 0.92 3.45
N CYS A 15 -2.86 2.12 4.03
CA CYS A 15 -3.65 2.45 5.22
C CYS A 15 -5.15 2.43 4.91
N ASP A 16 -5.54 2.94 3.74
CA ASP A 16 -6.93 2.91 3.29
C ASP A 16 -7.39 1.46 3.08
N ALA A 17 -6.53 0.63 2.48
CA ALA A 17 -6.83 -0.80 2.30
C ALA A 17 -7.07 -1.49 3.65
N TYR A 18 -6.26 -1.15 4.65
CA TYR A 18 -6.42 -1.68 6.01
C TYR A 18 -7.76 -1.25 6.61
N ASN A 19 -8.10 0.03 6.50
CA ASN A 19 -9.34 0.55 7.05
C ASN A 19 -10.57 -0.08 6.41
N TYR A 20 -10.55 -0.26 5.07
CA TYR A 20 -11.65 -0.92 4.37
C TYR A 20 -11.77 -2.39 4.79
N ALA A 21 -10.67 -3.11 4.91
CA ALA A 21 -10.69 -4.52 5.33
C ALA A 21 -11.23 -4.66 6.76
N LYS A 22 -10.83 -3.76 7.66
CA LYS A 22 -11.31 -3.74 9.03
C LYS A 22 -12.82 -3.48 9.09
N MET A 23 -13.29 -2.47 8.34
CA MET A 23 -14.70 -2.15 8.26
C MET A 23 -15.52 -3.30 7.66
N ALA A 24 -14.95 -4.00 6.67
CA ALA A 24 -15.61 -5.17 6.09
C ALA A 24 -15.85 -6.25 7.16
N MET A 25 -14.84 -6.52 7.99
CA MET A 25 -14.99 -7.46 9.09
C MET A 25 -16.07 -7.02 10.08
N GLU A 26 -16.12 -5.73 10.38
CA GLU A 26 -17.10 -5.18 11.32
C GLU A 26 -18.54 -5.28 10.79
N CYS A 27 -18.71 -5.17 9.47
CA CYS A 27 -20.05 -5.21 8.83
C CYS A 27 -20.51 -6.61 8.46
N LYS A 28 -19.62 -7.58 8.47
CA LYS A 28 -19.85 -8.92 7.88
C LYS A 28 -21.14 -9.59 8.36
N ASP A 29 -21.45 -9.48 9.65
CA ASP A 29 -22.56 -10.22 10.24
C ASP A 29 -23.90 -9.47 10.18
N PHE A 30 -23.91 -8.17 9.90
CA PHE A 30 -25.16 -7.42 9.88
C PHE A 30 -25.48 -6.76 8.54
N ASP A 31 -24.49 -6.57 7.66
CA ASP A 31 -24.72 -5.98 6.35
C ASP A 31 -23.70 -6.58 5.36
N ALA A 32 -24.03 -7.75 4.85
CA ALA A 32 -23.16 -8.50 3.96
C ALA A 32 -22.83 -7.73 2.66
N GLU A 33 -23.79 -6.97 2.14
CA GLU A 33 -23.58 -6.20 0.91
C GLU A 33 -22.56 -5.09 1.12
N THR A 34 -22.68 -4.34 2.21
CA THR A 34 -21.69 -3.31 2.56
C THR A 34 -20.32 -3.93 2.84
N ALA A 35 -20.29 -5.05 3.54
CA ALA A 35 -19.04 -5.75 3.83
C ALA A 35 -18.33 -6.18 2.54
N GLU A 36 -19.07 -6.71 1.57
CA GLU A 36 -18.49 -7.14 0.29
C GLU A 36 -17.93 -5.95 -0.50
N LEU A 37 -18.65 -4.83 -0.50
CA LEU A 37 -18.16 -3.59 -1.13
C LEU A 37 -16.84 -3.15 -0.50
N LEU A 38 -16.79 -3.11 0.83
CA LEU A 38 -15.60 -2.68 1.56
C LEU A 38 -14.40 -3.62 1.33
N TYR A 39 -14.68 -4.92 1.27
CA TYR A 39 -13.64 -5.92 0.96
C TYR A 39 -13.07 -5.67 -0.44
N LYS A 40 -13.94 -5.43 -1.41
CA LYS A 40 -13.53 -5.12 -2.79
C LYS A 40 -12.68 -3.85 -2.85
N LEU A 41 -13.12 -2.79 -2.14
CA LEU A 41 -12.38 -1.53 -2.09
C LEU A 41 -10.99 -1.74 -1.45
N SER A 42 -10.89 -2.58 -0.43
CA SER A 42 -9.60 -2.92 0.18
C SER A 42 -8.64 -3.51 -0.86
N GLY A 43 -9.12 -4.45 -1.67
CA GLY A 43 -8.31 -5.06 -2.73
C GLY A 43 -7.87 -4.05 -3.79
N GLU A 44 -8.76 -3.13 -4.17
CA GLU A 44 -8.44 -2.08 -5.14
C GLU A 44 -7.34 -1.15 -4.63
N GLU A 45 -7.39 -0.79 -3.33
CA GLU A 45 -6.36 0.07 -2.73
C GLU A 45 -5.00 -0.64 -2.68
N VAL A 46 -4.97 -1.94 -2.42
CA VAL A 46 -3.72 -2.72 -2.48
C VAL A 46 -3.15 -2.68 -3.91
N ASN A 47 -4.01 -2.83 -4.91
CA ASN A 47 -3.57 -2.77 -6.31
C ASN A 47 -3.00 -1.39 -6.66
N HIS A 48 -3.63 -0.32 -6.18
CA HIS A 48 -3.13 1.05 -6.37
C HIS A 48 -1.75 1.22 -5.73
N ALA A 49 -1.59 0.77 -4.50
CA ALA A 49 -0.32 0.86 -3.78
C ALA A 49 0.78 0.11 -4.53
N ASN A 50 0.49 -1.10 -5.00
CA ASN A 50 1.46 -1.92 -5.74
C ASN A 50 1.87 -1.26 -7.06
N ALA A 51 0.91 -0.67 -7.78
CA ALA A 51 1.19 0.02 -9.03
C ALA A 51 2.09 1.24 -8.80
N LEU A 52 1.78 2.04 -7.78
CA LEU A 52 2.58 3.21 -7.43
C LEU A 52 3.99 2.81 -7.01
N HIS A 53 4.12 1.77 -6.19
CA HIS A 53 5.42 1.30 -5.72
C HIS A 53 6.28 0.79 -6.88
N LYS A 54 5.69 0.02 -7.78
CA LYS A 54 6.39 -0.47 -8.97
C LYS A 54 6.95 0.68 -9.79
N ASN A 55 6.19 1.77 -9.92
CA ASN A 55 6.65 2.94 -10.64
C ASN A 55 7.80 3.65 -9.91
N VAL A 56 7.74 3.73 -8.58
CA VAL A 56 8.84 4.32 -7.78
C VAL A 56 10.13 3.53 -7.99
N VAL A 57 10.06 2.20 -7.95
CA VAL A 57 11.22 1.34 -8.20
C VAL A 57 11.80 1.62 -9.59
N ARG A 58 10.94 1.75 -10.60
CA ARG A 58 11.38 2.11 -11.96
C ARG A 58 12.11 3.45 -11.98
N MET A 59 11.61 4.44 -11.26
CA MET A 59 12.22 5.77 -11.21
C MET A 59 13.59 5.74 -10.55
N ILE A 60 13.73 4.99 -9.45
CA ILE A 60 15.02 4.83 -8.76
C ILE A 60 16.02 4.10 -9.66
N ASP A 61 15.57 3.04 -10.34
CA ASP A 61 16.43 2.29 -11.29
C ASP A 61 16.89 3.19 -12.44
N ALA A 62 16.01 4.07 -12.95
CA ALA A 62 16.37 5.02 -13.99
C ALA A 62 17.45 5.99 -13.51
N TYR A 63 17.40 6.38 -12.25
CA TYR A 63 18.41 7.23 -11.63
C TYR A 63 19.78 6.55 -11.69
N HIS A 64 19.85 5.29 -11.30
CA HIS A 64 21.08 4.51 -11.31
C HIS A 64 21.61 4.26 -12.72
N ARG A 65 20.72 4.00 -13.68
CA ARG A 65 21.10 3.77 -15.08
C ARG A 65 21.69 5.00 -15.76
N SER A 66 21.34 6.20 -15.31
CA SER A 66 21.90 7.44 -15.85
C SER A 66 23.30 7.73 -15.31
N GLY A 67 23.81 6.87 -14.41
CA GLY A 67 25.11 7.06 -13.78
C GLY A 67 25.05 7.91 -12.51
N ASP A 68 23.87 8.42 -12.16
CA ASP A 68 23.69 9.18 -10.93
C ASP A 68 23.39 8.26 -9.77
N LYS A 69 23.70 8.73 -8.57
CA LYS A 69 23.39 8.00 -7.36
C LYS A 69 22.14 8.62 -6.73
N PHE A 70 21.17 7.78 -6.40
CA PHE A 70 19.99 8.24 -5.65
C PHE A 70 20.49 8.78 -4.30
N PRO A 71 20.08 10.01 -3.89
CA PRO A 71 20.60 10.61 -2.66
C PRO A 71 20.38 9.73 -1.42
N GLU A 72 21.41 9.62 -0.58
CA GLU A 72 21.37 8.74 0.59
C GLU A 72 20.25 9.08 1.58
N ASP A 73 20.02 10.36 1.82
CA ASP A 73 18.96 10.78 2.73
C ASP A 73 17.59 10.40 2.20
N ASP A 74 17.39 10.54 0.89
CA ASP A 74 16.14 10.17 0.24
C ASP A 74 15.96 8.65 0.20
N MET A 75 17.05 7.91 0.04
CA MET A 75 16.99 6.44 0.10
C MET A 75 16.58 5.97 1.49
N ALA A 76 17.09 6.62 2.54
CA ALA A 76 16.71 6.29 3.91
C ALA A 76 15.21 6.52 4.15
N VAL A 77 14.67 7.63 3.63
CA VAL A 77 13.24 7.93 3.73
C VAL A 77 12.43 6.92 2.95
N TYR A 78 12.85 6.59 1.72
CA TYR A 78 12.20 5.56 0.91
C TYR A 78 12.12 4.23 1.66
N GLU A 79 13.24 3.78 2.22
CA GLU A 79 13.30 2.51 2.94
C GLU A 79 12.39 2.50 4.17
N TYR A 80 12.33 3.62 4.90
CA TYR A 80 11.44 3.77 6.04
C TYR A 80 9.97 3.65 5.63
N LEU A 81 9.57 4.39 4.59
CA LEU A 81 8.19 4.35 4.09
C LEU A 81 7.83 2.98 3.54
N HIS A 82 8.76 2.35 2.82
CA HIS A 82 8.56 1.01 2.27
C HIS A 82 8.34 -0.02 3.37
N LYS A 83 9.16 0.03 4.41
CA LYS A 83 9.01 -0.86 5.57
C LYS A 83 7.63 -0.68 6.22
N ARG A 84 7.20 0.56 6.42
CA ARG A 84 5.89 0.86 6.99
C ARG A 84 4.76 0.33 6.11
N ALA A 85 4.91 0.48 4.79
CA ALA A 85 3.92 -0.04 3.84
C ALA A 85 3.84 -1.57 3.88
N ILE A 86 4.98 -2.26 3.98
CA ILE A 86 5.02 -3.72 4.09
C ILE A 86 4.34 -4.17 5.38
N GLU A 87 4.63 -3.54 6.51
CA GLU A 87 3.99 -3.87 7.78
C GLU A 87 2.48 -3.74 7.70
N LYS A 88 2.00 -2.66 7.05
CA LYS A 88 0.56 -2.44 6.87
C LYS A 88 -0.03 -3.48 5.92
N ALA A 89 0.68 -3.81 4.84
CA ALA A 89 0.24 -4.82 3.87
C ALA A 89 0.05 -6.19 4.52
N GLU A 90 0.92 -6.57 5.44
CA GLU A 90 0.78 -7.83 6.19
C GLU A 90 -0.53 -7.85 6.98
N LYS A 91 -0.84 -6.75 7.66
CA LYS A 91 -2.10 -6.61 8.43
C LYS A 91 -3.31 -6.67 7.52
N VAL A 92 -3.25 -6.02 6.35
CA VAL A 92 -4.32 -6.06 5.36
C VAL A 92 -4.56 -7.50 4.91
N GLY A 93 -3.49 -8.22 4.58
CA GLY A 93 -3.59 -9.62 4.14
C GLY A 93 -4.25 -10.51 5.17
N VAL A 94 -3.92 -10.32 6.44
CA VAL A 94 -4.54 -11.09 7.53
C VAL A 94 -6.04 -10.82 7.59
N LEU A 95 -6.45 -9.54 7.55
CA LEU A 95 -7.87 -9.17 7.62
C LEU A 95 -8.65 -9.68 6.41
N GLN A 96 -8.08 -9.54 5.21
CA GLN A 96 -8.72 -10.04 3.98
C GLN A 96 -8.89 -11.56 4.03
N GLY A 97 -7.88 -12.27 4.56
CA GLY A 97 -7.97 -13.72 4.74
C GLY A 97 -9.04 -14.13 5.73
N MET A 98 -9.15 -13.40 6.83
CA MET A 98 -10.19 -13.63 7.85
C MET A 98 -11.58 -13.35 7.29
N TYR A 99 -11.73 -12.33 6.49
CA TYR A 99 -13.01 -11.98 5.88
C TYR A 99 -13.53 -13.13 5.02
N LYS A 100 -12.65 -13.77 4.24
CA LYS A 100 -13.02 -14.87 3.33
C LYS A 100 -13.47 -16.14 4.05
N LYS A 101 -13.13 -16.31 5.30
CA LYS A 101 -13.57 -17.48 6.07
C LYS A 101 -14.99 -17.26 6.58
#